data_336907e0f932a950ff27a35384f9df98
#
_entry.id   336907e0f932a950ff27a35384f9df98
#
_cell.length_a   1.000
_cell.length_b   1.000
_cell.length_c   1.000
_cell.angle_alpha   90.00
_cell.angle_beta   90.00
_cell.angle_gamma   90.00
#
_symmetry.space_group_name_H-M   'P 1'
#
loop_
_entity.id
_entity.type
_entity.pdbx_description
1 polymer ?
#
loop_
_entity_poly.entity_id
_entity_poly.type
_entity_poly.pdbx_seq_one_letter_code
_entity_poly.pdbx_strand_id
1 'polypeptide(L)'
;TLDRSSAASDVYKRQVGNWDGQKWCDGYTSVIPRLREAGIKNTIIVDAAGWGQYGQSVTDYGEQVFAADPDANTMFSVHMYGTAGKNKATIARNLKLSTDKGLCMIVGEFGWNHSDGDVVEEYILEYCNENSVGWLAWSWKGNGGGVEYLDLADEWDGSSLSDWGETVVNSDLGLKKTSVKCSIFD
;
A
#
# COMPACT_ATOMS: atom_id res chain seq x y z
N THR A 1 -11.53 -16.98 12.96
CA THR A 1 -10.23 -17.33 12.32
C THR A 1 -9.54 -16.01 12.03
N LEU A 2 -8.58 -15.62 12.87
CA LEU A 2 -7.69 -14.49 12.60
C LEU A 2 -7.03 -14.74 11.25
N ASP A 3 -7.18 -13.78 10.34
CA ASP A 3 -6.45 -13.78 9.08
C ASP A 3 -4.95 -13.72 9.39
N ARG A 4 -4.27 -14.84 9.16
CA ARG A 4 -2.85 -14.98 9.50
C ARG A 4 -1.94 -14.11 8.63
N SER A 5 -2.43 -13.58 7.50
CA SER A 5 -1.67 -12.71 6.61
C SER A 5 -1.55 -11.29 7.18
N SER A 6 -2.60 -10.75 7.77
CA SER A 6 -2.57 -9.42 8.41
C SER A 6 -1.69 -9.41 9.67
N ALA A 7 -1.62 -10.53 10.42
CA ALA A 7 -0.80 -10.63 11.61
C ALA A 7 0.72 -10.58 11.32
N ALA A 8 1.18 -11.11 10.18
CA ALA A 8 2.59 -11.05 9.79
C ALA A 8 3.02 -9.64 9.39
N SER A 9 2.18 -8.91 8.64
CA SER A 9 2.39 -7.51 8.28
C SER A 9 2.47 -6.63 9.53
N ASP A 10 1.56 -6.82 10.50
CA ASP A 10 1.48 -6.02 11.72
C ASP A 10 2.69 -6.17 12.65
N VAL A 11 3.24 -7.39 12.75
CA VAL A 11 4.43 -7.64 13.57
C VAL A 11 5.66 -6.92 13.01
N TYR A 12 5.81 -6.88 11.68
CA TYR A 12 6.92 -6.22 11.02
C TYR A 12 6.77 -4.70 10.91
N LYS A 13 5.57 -4.16 10.74
CA LYS A 13 5.31 -2.72 10.86
C LYS A 13 5.83 -2.15 12.18
N ARG A 14 5.67 -2.88 13.27
CA ARG A 14 6.12 -2.44 14.61
C ARG A 14 7.62 -2.57 14.85
N GLN A 15 8.29 -3.49 14.17
CA GLN A 15 9.72 -3.75 14.37
C GLN A 15 10.61 -2.95 13.41
N VAL A 16 10.15 -2.56 12.25
CA VAL A 16 10.90 -1.84 11.23
C VAL A 16 10.42 -0.39 11.07
N GLY A 17 10.01 0.23 12.16
CA GLY A 17 9.75 1.67 12.22
C GLY A 17 11.01 2.54 12.00
N ASN A 18 12.17 1.91 11.87
CA ASN A 18 13.38 2.54 11.38
C ASN A 18 13.52 2.30 9.86
N TRP A 19 14.16 3.23 9.21
CA TRP A 19 14.39 3.27 7.76
C TRP A 19 15.56 2.35 7.33
N ASP A 20 15.63 1.14 7.89
CA ASP A 20 16.69 0.15 7.66
C ASP A 20 16.19 -0.92 6.65
N GLY A 21 16.55 -0.72 5.40
CA GLY A 21 16.16 -1.62 4.31
C GLY A 21 16.78 -3.01 4.42
N GLN A 22 18.01 -3.15 4.95
CA GLN A 22 18.63 -4.46 5.13
C GLN A 22 17.89 -5.28 6.18
N LYS A 23 17.56 -4.67 7.31
CA LYS A 23 16.80 -5.33 8.38
C LYS A 23 15.39 -5.73 7.92
N TRP A 24 14.77 -4.88 7.10
CA TRP A 24 13.51 -5.18 6.45
C TRP A 24 13.63 -6.41 5.53
N CYS A 25 14.66 -6.46 4.69
CA CYS A 25 14.94 -7.59 3.81
C CYS A 25 15.16 -8.89 4.58
N ASP A 26 16.03 -8.87 5.60
CA ASP A 26 16.35 -10.04 6.43
C ASP A 26 15.07 -10.59 7.11
N GLY A 27 14.19 -9.71 7.56
CA GLY A 27 12.92 -10.07 8.15
C GLY A 27 12.02 -10.83 7.18
N TYR A 28 11.75 -10.25 6.01
CA TYR A 28 10.83 -10.86 5.04
C TYR A 28 11.41 -12.11 4.38
N THR A 29 12.69 -12.15 4.05
CA THR A 29 13.35 -13.36 3.52
C THR A 29 13.34 -14.52 4.51
N SER A 30 13.31 -14.23 5.81
CA SER A 30 13.16 -15.24 6.87
C SER A 30 11.72 -15.74 7.05
N VAL A 31 10.71 -14.85 6.90
CA VAL A 31 9.33 -15.20 7.26
C VAL A 31 8.53 -15.77 6.08
N ILE A 32 8.74 -15.29 4.86
CA ILE A 32 7.96 -15.71 3.68
C ILE A 32 8.02 -17.23 3.45
N PRO A 33 9.20 -17.89 3.45
CA PRO A 33 9.26 -19.35 3.30
C PRO A 33 8.46 -20.09 4.37
N ARG A 34 8.49 -19.61 5.61
CA ARG A 34 7.74 -20.22 6.74
C ARG A 34 6.24 -20.08 6.58
N LEU A 35 5.75 -18.96 6.00
CA LEU A 35 4.34 -18.79 5.68
C LEU A 35 3.91 -19.79 4.59
N ARG A 36 4.76 -20.01 3.58
CA ARG A 36 4.51 -21.00 2.52
C ARG A 36 4.51 -22.43 3.06
N GLU A 37 5.47 -22.77 3.91
CA GLU A 37 5.52 -24.05 4.63
C GLU A 37 4.26 -24.30 5.50
N ALA A 38 3.72 -23.24 6.11
CA ALA A 38 2.47 -23.29 6.86
C ALA A 38 1.21 -23.41 5.97
N GLY A 39 1.37 -23.47 4.65
CA GLY A 39 0.28 -23.71 3.69
C GLY A 39 -0.44 -22.45 3.19
N ILE A 40 0.08 -21.24 3.44
CA ILE A 40 -0.48 -20.01 2.90
C ILE A 40 -0.17 -19.93 1.41
N LYS A 41 -1.22 -19.93 0.56
CA LYS A 41 -1.10 -19.85 -0.91
C LYS A 41 -1.55 -18.52 -1.50
N ASN A 42 -2.21 -17.68 -0.70
CA ASN A 42 -2.62 -16.34 -1.11
C ASN A 42 -1.42 -15.47 -1.46
N THR A 43 -1.64 -14.43 -2.26
CA THR A 43 -0.64 -13.38 -2.49
C THR A 43 -0.18 -12.80 -1.16
N ILE A 44 1.11 -12.75 -0.94
CA ILE A 44 1.70 -12.08 0.23
C ILE A 44 1.96 -10.63 -0.16
N ILE A 45 1.39 -9.70 0.61
CA ILE A 45 1.65 -8.26 0.43
C ILE A 45 2.70 -7.86 1.47
N VAL A 46 3.78 -7.24 0.98
CA VAL A 46 4.93 -6.83 1.79
C VAL A 46 5.00 -5.29 1.80
N ASP A 47 4.70 -4.69 2.94
CA ASP A 47 4.84 -3.25 3.10
C ASP A 47 6.32 -2.83 3.13
N ALA A 48 6.65 -1.70 2.53
CA ALA A 48 7.98 -1.10 2.59
C ALA A 48 8.41 -0.79 4.04
N ALA A 49 9.69 -0.62 4.28
CA ALA A 49 10.21 -0.20 5.58
C ALA A 49 9.67 1.18 6.00
N GLY A 50 9.92 1.61 7.23
CA GLY A 50 9.51 2.92 7.74
C GLY A 50 8.00 3.12 7.73
N TRP A 51 7.25 2.21 8.35
CA TRP A 51 5.76 2.20 8.33
C TRP A 51 5.16 2.21 6.92
N GLY A 52 5.81 1.52 5.98
CA GLY A 52 5.37 1.48 4.59
C GLY A 52 5.84 2.66 3.73
N GLN A 53 6.41 3.72 4.30
CA GLN A 53 6.73 4.95 3.55
C GLN A 53 8.13 4.96 2.91
N TYR A 54 8.99 3.97 3.20
CA TYR A 54 10.35 3.91 2.66
C TYR A 54 10.41 3.04 1.39
N GLY A 55 9.86 3.52 0.29
CA GLY A 55 9.84 2.80 -1.00
C GLY A 55 11.22 2.39 -1.50
N GLN A 56 12.30 3.09 -1.08
CA GLN A 56 13.67 2.72 -1.42
C GLN A 56 14.04 1.32 -0.90
N SER A 57 13.48 0.84 0.21
CA SER A 57 13.72 -0.52 0.70
C SER A 57 13.27 -1.58 -0.30
N VAL A 58 12.14 -1.34 -0.98
CA VAL A 58 11.66 -2.24 -2.05
C VAL A 58 12.54 -2.13 -3.28
N THR A 59 12.94 -0.92 -3.66
CA THR A 59 13.86 -0.71 -4.79
C THR A 59 15.20 -1.44 -4.61
N ASP A 60 15.77 -1.39 -3.41
CA ASP A 60 17.10 -1.94 -3.15
C ASP A 60 17.08 -3.46 -2.90
N TYR A 61 16.04 -3.96 -2.23
CA TYR A 61 16.00 -5.33 -1.73
C TYR A 61 14.78 -6.15 -2.18
N GLY A 62 13.81 -5.56 -2.89
CA GLY A 62 12.57 -6.23 -3.26
C GLY A 62 12.78 -7.49 -4.10
N GLU A 63 13.76 -7.48 -5.01
CA GLU A 63 14.10 -8.67 -5.81
C GLU A 63 14.57 -9.83 -4.93
N GLN A 64 15.35 -9.53 -3.88
CA GLN A 64 15.81 -10.55 -2.93
C GLN A 64 14.65 -11.08 -2.08
N VAL A 65 13.75 -10.21 -1.64
CA VAL A 65 12.54 -10.61 -0.89
C VAL A 65 11.62 -11.46 -1.77
N PHE A 66 11.39 -11.05 -3.03
CA PHE A 66 10.60 -11.80 -3.99
C PHE A 66 11.18 -13.19 -4.26
N ALA A 67 12.51 -13.28 -4.42
CA ALA A 67 13.20 -14.55 -4.65
C ALA A 67 13.12 -15.52 -3.45
N ALA A 68 12.80 -15.03 -2.25
CA ALA A 68 12.60 -15.87 -1.07
C ALA A 68 11.22 -16.55 -1.06
N ASP A 69 10.27 -16.15 -1.94
CA ASP A 69 8.96 -16.77 -2.05
C ASP A 69 9.01 -17.96 -3.04
N PRO A 70 8.92 -19.21 -2.57
CA PRO A 70 8.94 -20.39 -3.45
C PRO A 70 7.72 -20.46 -4.38
N ASP A 71 6.62 -19.77 -4.06
CA ASP A 71 5.43 -19.71 -4.89
C ASP A 71 5.45 -18.52 -5.87
N ALA A 72 6.47 -17.65 -5.80
CA ALA A 72 6.61 -16.42 -6.61
C ALA A 72 5.31 -15.58 -6.65
N ASN A 73 4.61 -15.48 -5.52
CA ASN A 73 3.33 -14.81 -5.38
C ASN A 73 3.37 -13.75 -4.28
N THR A 74 4.37 -12.86 -4.39
CA THR A 74 4.58 -11.72 -3.49
C THR A 74 4.43 -10.42 -4.26
N MET A 75 3.70 -9.45 -3.70
CA MET A 75 3.62 -8.08 -4.18
C MET A 75 4.07 -7.11 -3.09
N PHE A 76 4.44 -5.91 -3.47
CA PHE A 76 4.99 -4.90 -2.57
C PHE A 76 4.06 -3.70 -2.45
N SER A 77 4.01 -3.15 -1.25
CA SER A 77 3.13 -2.05 -0.90
C SER A 77 3.95 -0.86 -0.40
N VAL A 78 3.62 0.33 -0.89
CA VAL A 78 4.15 1.60 -0.36
C VAL A 78 2.99 2.41 0.19
N HIS A 79 3.15 2.92 1.43
CA HIS A 79 2.21 3.85 2.03
C HIS A 79 2.62 5.28 1.66
N MET A 80 1.69 6.07 1.17
CA MET A 80 1.97 7.42 0.69
C MET A 80 1.24 8.47 1.53
N TYR A 81 1.92 8.86 2.62
CA TYR A 81 1.57 10.02 3.43
C TYR A 81 2.59 11.16 3.19
N GLY A 82 2.69 12.14 4.07
CA GLY A 82 3.50 13.35 3.84
C GLY A 82 4.96 13.10 3.49
N THR A 83 5.56 12.00 3.95
CA THR A 83 6.95 11.66 3.58
C THR A 83 7.05 11.07 2.17
N ALA A 84 6.22 10.10 1.84
CA ALA A 84 6.29 9.35 0.57
C ALA A 84 5.41 9.96 -0.54
N GLY A 85 4.35 10.70 -0.17
CA GLY A 85 3.37 11.31 -1.08
C GLY A 85 3.50 12.80 -1.30
N LYS A 86 4.54 13.45 -0.79
CA LYS A 86 4.69 14.92 -0.72
C LYS A 86 4.78 15.66 -2.05
N ASN A 87 5.16 15.00 -3.12
CA ASN A 87 5.24 15.59 -4.45
C ASN A 87 5.30 14.52 -5.54
N LYS A 88 4.97 14.92 -6.78
CA LYS A 88 4.92 14.06 -7.97
C LYS A 88 6.21 13.25 -8.19
N ALA A 89 7.37 13.87 -8.04
CA ALA A 89 8.66 13.20 -8.26
C ALA A 89 8.92 12.09 -7.23
N THR A 90 8.54 12.31 -5.97
CA THR A 90 8.68 11.31 -4.90
C THR A 90 7.72 10.14 -5.12
N ILE A 91 6.46 10.42 -5.47
CA ILE A 91 5.43 9.41 -5.77
C ILE A 91 5.90 8.52 -6.92
N ALA A 92 6.23 9.14 -8.06
CA ALA A 92 6.70 8.40 -9.24
C ALA A 92 7.94 7.56 -8.94
N ARG A 93 8.92 8.10 -8.22
CA ARG A 93 10.13 7.35 -7.85
C ARG A 93 9.83 6.14 -6.97
N ASN A 94 8.96 6.28 -5.96
CA ASN A 94 8.62 5.21 -5.03
C ASN A 94 7.96 4.01 -5.70
N LEU A 95 7.35 4.20 -6.87
CA LEU A 95 6.70 3.15 -7.64
C LEU A 95 7.57 2.68 -8.82
N LYS A 96 8.00 3.63 -9.66
CA LYS A 96 8.66 3.33 -10.93
C LYS A 96 9.95 2.52 -10.78
N LEU A 97 10.82 2.86 -9.84
CA LEU A 97 12.10 2.16 -9.68
C LEU A 97 11.93 0.67 -9.35
N SER A 98 10.86 0.31 -8.67
CA SER A 98 10.56 -1.08 -8.33
C SER A 98 9.79 -1.78 -9.47
N THR A 99 8.86 -1.09 -10.14
CA THR A 99 8.16 -1.65 -11.30
C THR A 99 9.08 -1.86 -12.50
N ASP A 100 10.09 -0.99 -12.70
CA ASP A 100 11.14 -1.18 -13.72
C ASP A 100 11.97 -2.46 -13.51
N LYS A 101 12.00 -2.97 -12.28
CA LYS A 101 12.61 -4.27 -11.94
C LYS A 101 11.66 -5.46 -12.08
N GLY A 102 10.45 -5.23 -12.55
CA GLY A 102 9.42 -6.26 -12.71
C GLY A 102 8.72 -6.64 -11.40
N LEU A 103 8.86 -5.85 -10.34
CA LEU A 103 8.17 -6.09 -9.07
C LEU A 103 6.73 -5.59 -9.15
N CYS A 104 5.79 -6.40 -8.69
CA CYS A 104 4.39 -6.00 -8.57
C CYS A 104 4.24 -5.02 -7.40
N MET A 105 3.78 -3.80 -7.68
CA MET A 105 3.63 -2.73 -6.71
C MET A 105 2.18 -2.32 -6.53
N ILE A 106 1.81 -1.95 -5.29
CA ILE A 106 0.58 -1.23 -4.98
C ILE A 106 0.89 -0.04 -4.07
N VAL A 107 -0.02 0.94 -4.06
CA VAL A 107 -0.12 1.92 -2.98
C VAL A 107 -1.06 1.32 -1.94
N GLY A 108 -0.51 0.76 -0.86
CA GLY A 108 -1.28 0.02 0.13
C GLY A 108 -2.04 0.90 1.12
N GLU A 109 -1.58 2.12 1.30
CA GLU A 109 -2.28 3.16 2.04
C GLU A 109 -1.93 4.54 1.46
N PHE A 110 -2.91 5.44 1.39
CA PHE A 110 -2.67 6.87 1.20
C PHE A 110 -3.85 7.69 1.70
N GLY A 111 -3.58 8.93 2.06
CA GLY A 111 -4.56 9.94 2.41
C GLY A 111 -4.22 11.26 1.73
N TRP A 112 -5.02 12.29 1.94
CA TRP A 112 -4.77 13.63 1.41
C TRP A 112 -3.84 14.46 2.31
N ASN A 113 -3.74 14.09 3.59
CA ASN A 113 -2.89 14.74 4.59
C ASN A 113 -2.50 13.73 5.69
N HIS A 114 -1.44 13.99 6.42
CA HIS A 114 -1.09 13.27 7.64
C HIS A 114 -0.20 14.14 8.53
N SER A 115 0.11 13.68 9.74
CA SER A 115 0.97 14.40 10.70
C SER A 115 2.37 14.73 10.18
N ASP A 116 2.84 14.05 9.15
CA ASP A 116 4.13 14.28 8.47
C ASP A 116 4.01 15.17 7.22
N GLY A 117 2.82 15.71 6.93
CA GLY A 117 2.57 16.73 5.90
C GLY A 117 1.51 16.38 4.87
N ASP A 118 1.27 17.32 3.95
CA ASP A 118 0.34 17.19 2.84
C ASP A 118 0.78 16.11 1.85
N VAL A 119 -0.20 15.52 1.19
CA VAL A 119 -0.03 14.50 0.15
C VAL A 119 -0.58 15.04 -1.18
N VAL A 120 0.04 14.68 -2.29
CA VAL A 120 -0.46 15.01 -3.62
C VAL A 120 -1.30 13.82 -4.13
N GLU A 121 -2.43 13.59 -3.46
CA GLU A 121 -3.28 12.41 -3.62
C GLU A 121 -3.88 12.30 -5.02
N GLU A 122 -4.23 13.42 -5.64
CA GLU A 122 -4.72 13.43 -7.02
C GLU A 122 -3.68 12.84 -7.98
N TYR A 123 -2.40 13.15 -7.75
CA TYR A 123 -1.34 12.57 -8.58
C TYR A 123 -1.08 11.09 -8.27
N ILE A 124 -1.33 10.64 -7.05
CA ILE A 124 -1.28 9.20 -6.74
C ILE A 124 -2.34 8.47 -7.57
N LEU A 125 -3.58 8.97 -7.57
CA LEU A 125 -4.68 8.41 -8.38
C LEU A 125 -4.37 8.45 -9.88
N GLU A 126 -3.89 9.60 -10.39
CA GLU A 126 -3.47 9.77 -11.80
C GLU A 126 -2.41 8.74 -12.18
N TYR A 127 -1.29 8.72 -11.43
CA TYR A 127 -0.16 7.83 -11.72
C TYR A 127 -0.55 6.35 -11.66
N CYS A 128 -1.32 5.95 -10.64
CA CYS A 128 -1.75 4.57 -10.48
C CYS A 128 -2.65 4.11 -11.62
N ASN A 129 -3.61 4.95 -12.04
CA ASN A 129 -4.49 4.64 -13.18
C ASN A 129 -3.72 4.54 -14.49
N GLU A 130 -2.78 5.47 -14.75
CA GLU A 130 -1.97 5.47 -15.98
C GLU A 130 -1.00 4.30 -16.07
N ASN A 131 -0.48 3.83 -14.94
CA ASN A 131 0.56 2.80 -14.88
C ASN A 131 0.05 1.42 -14.40
N SER A 132 -1.27 1.24 -14.29
CA SER A 132 -1.90 -0.01 -13.84
C SER A 132 -1.37 -0.47 -12.45
N VAL A 133 -1.15 0.47 -11.55
CA VAL A 133 -0.78 0.21 -10.15
C VAL A 133 -2.04 0.20 -9.30
N GLY A 134 -2.24 -0.84 -8.51
CA GLY A 134 -3.35 -0.89 -7.55
C GLY A 134 -3.17 0.14 -6.43
N TRP A 135 -4.28 0.60 -5.86
CA TRP A 135 -4.24 1.53 -4.74
C TRP A 135 -5.37 1.29 -3.73
N LEU A 136 -5.11 1.59 -2.48
CA LEU A 136 -6.04 1.50 -1.36
C LEU A 136 -6.00 2.82 -0.58
N ALA A 137 -7.11 3.56 -0.58
CA ALA A 137 -7.21 4.80 0.20
C ALA A 137 -7.47 4.48 1.68
N TRP A 138 -6.82 5.18 2.57
CA TRP A 138 -7.01 5.08 4.00
C TRP A 138 -8.00 6.14 4.46
N SER A 139 -9.05 5.76 5.15
CA SER A 139 -9.70 4.45 5.28
C SER A 139 -11.20 4.66 5.36
N TRP A 140 -12.01 3.59 5.26
CA TRP A 140 -13.47 3.71 5.17
C TRP A 140 -14.05 4.57 6.28
N LYS A 141 -13.82 4.21 7.55
CA LYS A 141 -14.28 4.96 8.72
C LYS A 141 -13.63 4.41 9.99
N GLY A 142 -13.64 5.22 11.05
CA GLY A 142 -13.27 4.82 12.40
C GLY A 142 -11.83 5.20 12.76
N ASN A 143 -11.22 6.11 12.03
CA ASN A 143 -9.98 6.73 12.46
C ASN A 143 -10.20 7.51 13.77
N GLY A 144 -9.17 7.58 14.59
CA GLY A 144 -9.17 8.29 15.87
C GLY A 144 -7.83 8.94 16.14
N GLY A 145 -7.71 9.60 17.29
CA GLY A 145 -6.44 10.20 17.71
C GLY A 145 -6.01 11.42 16.91
N GLY A 146 -6.96 12.14 16.29
CA GLY A 146 -6.71 13.36 15.55
C GLY A 146 -6.47 13.16 14.06
N VAL A 147 -6.75 11.95 13.53
CA VAL A 147 -6.67 11.65 12.09
C VAL A 147 -8.04 11.26 11.51
N GLU A 148 -9.13 11.64 12.16
CA GLU A 148 -10.51 11.40 11.71
C GLU A 148 -10.82 12.03 10.35
N TYR A 149 -10.05 13.03 9.94
CA TYR A 149 -10.11 13.66 8.61
C TYR A 149 -9.76 12.70 7.46
N LEU A 150 -9.24 11.50 7.77
CA LEU A 150 -8.97 10.44 6.79
C LEU A 150 -10.15 9.48 6.61
N ASP A 151 -11.23 9.62 7.39
CA ASP A 151 -12.45 8.83 7.17
C ASP A 151 -13.05 9.17 5.80
N LEU A 152 -13.29 8.15 4.98
CA LEU A 152 -13.94 8.29 3.67
C LEU A 152 -15.45 8.45 3.80
N ALA A 153 -16.04 7.89 4.85
CA ALA A 153 -17.47 7.93 5.08
C ALA A 153 -17.80 8.58 6.42
N ASP A 154 -18.85 9.43 6.42
CA ASP A 154 -19.38 10.00 7.64
C ASP A 154 -20.19 8.97 8.45
N GLU A 155 -20.79 7.99 7.72
CA GLU A 155 -21.55 6.90 8.32
C GLU A 155 -21.02 5.55 7.85
N TRP A 156 -21.10 4.52 8.72
CA TRP A 156 -20.56 3.19 8.43
C TRP A 156 -21.20 2.50 7.22
N ASP A 157 -22.44 2.83 6.94
CA ASP A 157 -23.21 2.29 5.80
C ASP A 157 -22.91 2.98 4.46
N GLY A 158 -22.09 4.05 4.49
CA GLY A 158 -21.73 4.82 3.30
C GLY A 158 -22.85 5.70 2.74
N SER A 159 -23.87 5.99 3.54
CA SER A 159 -24.98 6.89 3.14
C SER A 159 -24.53 8.33 2.94
N SER A 160 -23.40 8.71 3.54
CA SER A 160 -22.73 10.00 3.36
C SER A 160 -21.23 9.80 3.27
N LEU A 161 -20.59 10.45 2.32
CA LEU A 161 -19.14 10.48 2.16
C LEU A 161 -18.58 11.81 2.64
N SER A 162 -17.39 11.78 3.22
CA SER A 162 -16.61 12.98 3.49
C SER A 162 -16.08 13.60 2.17
N ASP A 163 -15.50 14.79 2.21
CA ASP A 163 -14.84 15.39 1.03
C ASP A 163 -13.73 14.47 0.50
N TRP A 164 -13.00 13.82 1.40
CA TRP A 164 -12.01 12.80 1.05
C TRP A 164 -12.65 11.57 0.37
N GLY A 165 -13.77 11.12 0.90
CA GLY A 165 -14.56 10.03 0.31
C GLY A 165 -15.10 10.38 -1.06
N GLU A 166 -15.58 11.61 -1.27
CA GLU A 166 -16.03 12.09 -2.57
C GLU A 166 -14.89 12.06 -3.59
N THR A 167 -13.68 12.49 -3.21
CA THR A 167 -12.48 12.42 -4.05
C THR A 167 -12.16 10.99 -4.45
N VAL A 168 -12.12 10.06 -3.50
CA VAL A 168 -11.74 8.66 -3.74
C VAL A 168 -12.82 7.90 -4.53
N VAL A 169 -14.08 8.18 -4.28
CA VAL A 169 -15.18 7.37 -4.86
C VAL A 169 -15.74 8.00 -6.14
N ASN A 170 -15.99 9.32 -6.15
CA ASN A 170 -16.81 9.98 -7.17
C ASN A 170 -16.00 10.86 -8.15
N SER A 171 -14.73 11.21 -7.88
CA SER A 171 -13.93 12.00 -8.81
C SER A 171 -13.71 11.27 -10.15
N ASP A 172 -13.21 11.99 -11.14
CA ASP A 172 -12.90 11.40 -12.46
C ASP A 172 -11.79 10.34 -12.39
N LEU A 173 -10.93 10.38 -11.37
CA LEU A 173 -9.89 9.39 -11.09
C LEU A 173 -10.31 8.38 -10.01
N GLY A 174 -11.50 8.53 -9.44
CA GLY A 174 -12.01 7.71 -8.35
C GLY A 174 -12.60 6.38 -8.79
N LEU A 175 -12.96 5.56 -7.79
CA LEU A 175 -13.41 4.17 -7.96
C LEU A 175 -14.53 4.01 -8.97
N LYS A 176 -15.57 4.85 -8.93
CA LYS A 176 -16.74 4.71 -9.82
C LYS A 176 -16.42 4.94 -11.30
N LYS A 177 -15.38 5.70 -11.61
CA LYS A 177 -14.98 6.03 -12.99
C LYS A 177 -13.92 5.10 -13.53
N THR A 178 -13.04 4.59 -12.67
CA THR A 178 -11.84 3.85 -13.08
C THR A 178 -11.94 2.35 -12.87
N SER A 179 -12.82 1.89 -11.95
CA SER A 179 -12.97 0.45 -11.71
C SER A 179 -13.65 -0.27 -12.87
N VAL A 180 -13.09 -1.42 -13.23
CA VAL A 180 -13.62 -2.31 -14.25
C VAL A 180 -13.93 -3.65 -13.62
N LYS A 181 -15.12 -4.20 -13.93
CA LYS A 181 -15.49 -5.55 -13.46
C LYS A 181 -14.47 -6.56 -13.97
N CYS A 182 -13.98 -7.40 -13.08
CA CYS A 182 -13.05 -8.46 -13.48
C CYS A 182 -13.76 -9.46 -14.39
N SER A 183 -13.13 -9.81 -15.52
CA SER A 183 -13.69 -10.71 -16.55
C SER A 183 -14.03 -12.11 -16.03
N ILE A 184 -13.45 -12.55 -14.90
CA ILE A 184 -13.81 -13.82 -14.27
C ILE A 184 -15.27 -13.87 -13.79
N PHE A 185 -15.91 -12.70 -13.65
CA PHE A 185 -17.32 -12.57 -13.25
C PHE A 185 -18.28 -12.30 -14.41
N ASP A 186 -17.78 -12.34 -15.63
CA ASP A 186 -18.56 -12.32 -16.86
C ASP A 186 -18.84 -13.74 -17.30
#